data_45ca6410200b910803b64a8a133c01a1
#
_entry.id   45ca6410200b910803b64a8a133c01a1
#
_cell.length_a   1.000
_cell.length_b   1.000
_cell.length_c   1.000
_cell.angle_alpha   90.00
_cell.angle_beta   90.00
_cell.angle_gamma   90.00
#
_symmetry.space_group_name_H-M   'P 1'
#
loop_
_entity.id
_entity.type
_entity.pdbx_description
1 polymer ?
#
loop_
_entity_poly.entity_id
_entity_poly.type
_entity_poly.pdbx_seq_one_letter_code
_entity_poly.pdbx_strand_id
1 'polypeptide(L)'
;MKKIFTLIVILNLSVPVQAQIDLFNGQNLDGWEINGTEKWYVEKGELICESGPDAEYGYLSTKEHYDDFELELEFKQEADGNSGVFFRSTVSGTIVNGWQVEVAPPNLHTGGIYESYGRGWLIKPDPEKDQYLKMGSWNRMKIIANG
;
A
#
# COMPACT_ATOMS: atom_id res chain seq x y z
N MET A 1 -38.94 53.60 -19.44
CA MET A 1 -38.55 52.19 -19.62
C MET A 1 -37.32 51.90 -18.77
N LYS A 2 -37.44 51.15 -17.68
CA LYS A 2 -36.29 50.76 -16.82
C LYS A 2 -35.64 49.53 -17.41
N LYS A 3 -34.34 49.58 -17.76
CA LYS A 3 -33.55 48.43 -18.20
C LYS A 3 -33.03 47.71 -16.94
N ILE A 4 -33.48 46.46 -16.73
CA ILE A 4 -32.96 45.58 -15.68
C ILE A 4 -31.76 44.87 -16.25
N PHE A 5 -30.56 45.05 -15.64
CA PHE A 5 -29.36 44.26 -15.93
C PHE A 5 -29.29 43.08 -14.95
N THR A 6 -29.43 41.88 -15.46
CA THR A 6 -29.22 40.67 -14.66
C THR A 6 -27.73 40.29 -14.72
N LEU A 7 -27.05 40.41 -13.59
CA LEU A 7 -25.65 39.97 -13.46
C LEU A 7 -25.67 38.45 -13.16
N ILE A 8 -25.19 37.66 -14.12
CA ILE A 8 -24.99 36.21 -13.92
C ILE A 8 -23.59 36.00 -13.34
N VAL A 9 -23.49 35.66 -12.07
CA VAL A 9 -22.23 35.26 -11.43
C VAL A 9 -22.04 33.76 -11.67
N ILE A 10 -21.11 33.40 -12.56
CA ILE A 10 -20.70 32.01 -12.78
C ILE A 10 -19.69 31.67 -11.69
N LEU A 11 -20.12 30.89 -10.69
CA LEU A 11 -19.25 30.36 -9.67
C LEU A 11 -18.52 29.12 -10.25
N ASN A 12 -17.26 29.30 -10.65
CA ASN A 12 -16.40 28.18 -11.03
C ASN A 12 -16.00 27.40 -9.78
N LEU A 13 -16.68 26.29 -9.51
CA LEU A 13 -16.25 25.28 -8.53
C LEU A 13 -15.12 24.48 -9.16
N SER A 14 -13.88 24.87 -8.89
CA SER A 14 -12.71 24.04 -9.18
C SER A 14 -12.71 22.88 -8.18
N VAL A 15 -13.07 21.68 -8.64
CA VAL A 15 -12.82 20.45 -7.90
C VAL A 15 -11.30 20.22 -7.96
N PRO A 16 -10.59 20.06 -6.83
CA PRO A 16 -9.18 19.72 -6.86
C PRO A 16 -9.02 18.37 -7.58
N VAL A 17 -8.34 18.37 -8.70
CA VAL A 17 -7.89 17.14 -9.35
C VAL A 17 -6.75 16.62 -8.49
N GLN A 18 -7.01 15.55 -7.75
CA GLN A 18 -5.97 14.85 -7.01
C GLN A 18 -5.03 14.21 -8.02
N ALA A 19 -3.75 14.59 -8.00
CA ALA A 19 -2.77 14.04 -8.93
C ALA A 19 -2.52 12.56 -8.58
N GLN A 20 -2.68 11.68 -9.55
CA GLN A 20 -2.25 10.28 -9.43
C GLN A 20 -0.74 10.22 -9.60
N ILE A 21 -0.07 9.49 -8.71
CA ILE A 21 1.38 9.25 -8.74
C ILE A 21 1.60 7.76 -8.90
N ASP A 22 2.34 7.38 -9.94
CA ASP A 22 2.77 6.00 -10.10
C ASP A 22 4.01 5.77 -9.22
N LEU A 23 3.87 5.03 -8.13
CA LEU A 23 4.96 4.70 -7.21
C LEU A 23 5.98 3.75 -7.83
N PHE A 24 5.56 2.90 -8.74
CA PHE A 24 6.40 1.94 -9.43
C PHE A 24 6.39 2.19 -10.94
N ASN A 25 7.57 2.39 -11.51
CA ASN A 25 7.74 2.74 -12.92
C ASN A 25 7.78 1.53 -13.87
N GLY A 26 7.68 0.31 -13.36
CA GLY A 26 7.74 -0.93 -14.15
C GLY A 26 9.13 -1.30 -14.69
N GLN A 27 10.20 -0.57 -14.33
CA GLN A 27 11.53 -0.75 -14.93
C GLN A 27 12.63 -0.98 -13.89
N ASN A 28 12.59 -0.27 -12.77
CA ASN A 28 13.63 -0.32 -11.74
C ASN A 28 13.08 0.10 -10.37
N LEU A 29 13.96 0.17 -9.37
CA LEU A 29 13.65 0.58 -8.00
C LEU A 29 13.92 2.06 -7.74
N ASP A 30 13.88 2.92 -8.74
CA ASP A 30 14.01 4.36 -8.53
C ASP A 30 12.87 4.87 -7.64
N GLY A 31 13.21 5.66 -6.62
CA GLY A 31 12.24 6.11 -5.62
C GLY A 31 12.02 5.15 -4.45
N TRP A 32 12.72 4.00 -4.43
CA TRP A 32 12.60 2.99 -3.37
C TRP A 32 13.93 2.78 -2.64
N GLU A 33 13.85 2.25 -1.42
CA GLU A 33 14.99 1.86 -0.57
C GLU A 33 14.77 0.45 -0.02
N ILE A 34 15.82 -0.38 -0.10
CA ILE A 34 15.80 -1.76 0.42
C ILE A 34 16.29 -1.75 1.87
N ASN A 35 15.52 -2.36 2.76
CA ASN A 35 15.82 -2.53 4.17
C ASN A 35 15.79 -4.02 4.50
N GLY A 36 16.95 -4.64 4.67
CA GLY A 36 17.11 -6.07 4.92
C GLY A 36 17.91 -6.79 3.84
N THR A 37 17.82 -8.10 3.82
CA THR A 37 18.60 -8.98 2.91
C THR A 37 17.76 -9.58 1.79
N GLU A 38 16.46 -9.27 1.75
CA GLU A 38 15.54 -9.71 0.70
C GLU A 38 16.01 -9.19 -0.66
N LYS A 39 15.88 -10.05 -1.64
CA LYS A 39 16.21 -9.70 -3.01
C LYS A 39 15.00 -9.07 -3.69
N TRP A 40 15.10 -7.75 -3.89
CA TRP A 40 14.12 -6.97 -4.63
C TRP A 40 14.63 -6.67 -6.02
N TYR A 41 13.83 -6.96 -7.04
CA TYR A 41 14.20 -6.69 -8.44
C TYR A 41 12.97 -6.53 -9.32
N VAL A 42 13.19 -6.08 -10.56
CA VAL A 42 12.13 -5.92 -11.55
C VAL A 42 12.38 -6.91 -12.68
N GLU A 43 11.38 -7.70 -13.01
CA GLU A 43 11.36 -8.57 -14.18
C GLU A 43 10.03 -8.48 -14.91
N LYS A 44 10.06 -8.26 -16.22
CA LYS A 44 8.87 -8.15 -17.09
C LYS A 44 7.83 -7.11 -16.63
N GLY A 45 8.28 -6.05 -15.99
CA GLY A 45 7.41 -5.00 -15.46
C GLY A 45 6.80 -5.31 -14.09
N GLU A 46 7.15 -6.42 -13.49
CA GLU A 46 6.72 -6.82 -12.15
C GLU A 46 7.81 -6.54 -11.12
N LEU A 47 7.41 -6.01 -9.96
CA LEU A 47 8.27 -5.86 -8.79
C LEU A 47 8.25 -7.18 -8.00
N ILE A 48 9.41 -7.79 -7.84
CA ILE A 48 9.55 -9.13 -7.26
C ILE A 48 10.38 -9.07 -5.99
N CYS A 49 9.93 -9.80 -4.98
CA CYS A 49 10.65 -10.05 -3.74
C CYS A 49 10.91 -11.54 -3.57
N GLU A 50 12.16 -11.89 -3.33
CA GLU A 50 12.57 -13.23 -2.86
C GLU A 50 13.13 -13.12 -1.45
N SER A 51 12.83 -14.11 -0.59
CA SER A 51 13.35 -14.14 0.78
C SER A 51 14.86 -14.08 0.83
N GLY A 52 15.38 -13.33 1.78
CA GLY A 52 16.81 -13.20 2.03
C GLY A 52 17.45 -14.45 2.63
N PRO A 53 18.79 -14.52 2.66
CA PRO A 53 19.52 -15.68 3.16
C PRO A 53 19.51 -15.83 4.69
N ASP A 54 19.15 -14.77 5.41
CA ASP A 54 19.06 -14.73 6.87
C ASP A 54 17.74 -15.25 7.43
N ALA A 55 16.73 -15.42 6.57
CA ALA A 55 15.35 -15.81 6.91
C ALA A 55 14.68 -14.84 7.91
N GLU A 56 15.13 -13.59 7.95
CA GLU A 56 14.51 -12.51 8.70
C GLU A 56 13.53 -11.74 7.83
N TYR A 57 12.91 -10.69 8.36
CA TYR A 57 12.04 -9.80 7.59
C TYR A 57 12.84 -8.68 6.93
N GLY A 58 12.50 -8.35 5.70
CA GLY A 58 13.00 -7.16 5.03
C GLY A 58 11.90 -6.43 4.27
N TYR A 59 12.17 -5.20 3.93
CA TYR A 59 11.17 -4.28 3.43
C TYR A 59 11.69 -3.46 2.25
N LEU A 60 10.79 -3.12 1.35
CA LEU A 60 11.00 -2.11 0.34
C LEU A 60 10.17 -0.88 0.74
N SER A 61 10.83 0.24 1.01
CA SER A 61 10.15 1.49 1.39
C SER A 61 10.27 2.56 0.31
N THR A 62 9.25 3.41 0.20
CA THR A 62 9.33 4.63 -0.61
C THR A 62 10.28 5.62 0.04
N LYS A 63 11.10 6.34 -0.75
CA LYS A 63 11.93 7.44 -0.26
C LYS A 63 11.11 8.67 0.11
N GLU A 64 10.00 8.88 -0.60
CA GLU A 64 9.06 9.95 -0.30
C GLU A 64 8.07 9.52 0.78
N HIS A 65 7.58 10.49 1.55
CA HIS A 65 6.60 10.30 2.61
C HIS A 65 5.22 10.78 2.16
N TYR A 66 4.19 10.06 2.59
CA TYR A 66 2.78 10.33 2.26
C TYR A 66 1.96 10.34 3.55
N ASP A 67 1.23 11.42 3.80
CA ASP A 67 0.35 11.54 4.98
C ASP A 67 -1.02 10.92 4.69
N ASP A 68 -1.85 11.64 3.95
CA ASP A 68 -3.16 11.14 3.51
C ASP A 68 -3.08 10.67 2.07
N PHE A 69 -3.58 9.45 1.81
CA PHE A 69 -3.46 8.87 0.48
C PHE A 69 -4.55 7.84 0.19
N GLU A 70 -4.76 7.58 -1.09
CA GLU A 70 -5.37 6.37 -1.61
C GLU A 70 -4.31 5.59 -2.40
N LEU A 71 -4.02 4.36 -1.98
CA LEU A 71 -3.10 3.46 -2.67
C LEU A 71 -3.88 2.32 -3.31
N GLU A 72 -3.69 2.12 -4.60
CA GLU A 72 -4.16 0.95 -5.31
C GLU A 72 -2.96 0.12 -5.78
N LEU A 73 -2.99 -1.18 -5.54
CA LEU A 73 -1.96 -2.11 -5.98
C LEU A 73 -2.55 -3.45 -6.38
N GLU A 74 -1.84 -4.12 -7.26
CA GLU A 74 -2.03 -5.54 -7.54
C GLU A 74 -0.85 -6.32 -6.99
N PHE A 75 -1.11 -7.46 -6.40
CA PHE A 75 -0.08 -8.33 -5.84
C PHE A 75 -0.39 -9.79 -6.09
N LYS A 76 0.67 -10.60 -6.14
CA LYS A 76 0.57 -12.06 -6.28
C LYS A 76 1.47 -12.71 -5.25
N GLN A 77 0.88 -13.50 -4.37
CA GLN A 77 1.60 -14.27 -3.37
C GLN A 77 1.75 -15.72 -3.85
N GLU A 78 2.98 -16.16 -4.01
CA GLU A 78 3.29 -17.50 -4.55
C GLU A 78 3.77 -18.48 -3.49
N ALA A 79 4.23 -17.98 -2.33
CA ALA A 79 4.72 -18.79 -1.23
C ALA A 79 3.94 -18.54 0.07
N ASP A 80 4.04 -19.45 1.02
CA ASP A 80 3.39 -19.37 2.34
C ASP A 80 4.10 -18.37 3.28
N GLY A 81 4.49 -17.21 2.75
CA GLY A 81 5.12 -16.14 3.52
C GLY A 81 4.11 -15.17 4.12
N ASN A 82 4.52 -14.51 5.19
CA ASN A 82 3.83 -13.33 5.71
C ASN A 82 4.36 -12.10 4.96
N SER A 83 3.46 -11.22 4.53
CA SER A 83 3.75 -9.99 3.83
C SER A 83 2.75 -8.90 4.22
N GLY A 84 2.80 -7.74 3.57
CA GLY A 84 1.85 -6.68 3.81
C GLY A 84 2.32 -5.32 3.31
N VAL A 85 1.47 -4.34 3.51
CA VAL A 85 1.76 -2.94 3.16
C VAL A 85 1.78 -2.12 4.45
N PHE A 86 2.95 -1.66 4.84
CA PHE A 86 3.09 -0.73 5.96
C PHE A 86 2.78 0.70 5.53
N PHE A 87 2.11 1.44 6.40
CA PHE A 87 1.79 2.85 6.21
C PHE A 87 1.80 3.59 7.55
N ARG A 88 2.02 4.91 7.51
CA ARG A 88 2.23 5.73 8.72
C ARG A 88 3.24 5.11 9.66
N SER A 89 4.37 4.68 9.07
CA SER A 89 5.35 3.85 9.73
C SER A 89 6.73 4.50 9.72
N THR A 90 7.56 4.10 10.67
CA THR A 90 8.98 4.41 10.70
C THR A 90 9.79 3.14 10.50
N VAL A 91 10.87 3.22 9.74
CA VAL A 91 11.78 2.10 9.45
C VAL A 91 13.14 2.39 10.05
N SER A 92 13.70 1.42 10.75
CA SER A 92 15.08 1.47 11.29
C SER A 92 15.72 0.09 11.10
N GLY A 93 16.57 -0.04 10.09
CA GLY A 93 17.04 -1.35 9.63
C GLY A 93 15.85 -2.22 9.18
N THR A 94 15.68 -3.37 9.82
CA THR A 94 14.56 -4.28 9.57
C THR A 94 13.43 -4.15 10.61
N ILE A 95 13.43 -3.10 11.43
CA ILE A 95 12.39 -2.82 12.40
C ILE A 95 11.44 -1.78 11.82
N VAL A 96 10.17 -2.13 11.67
CA VAL A 96 9.11 -1.22 11.22
C VAL A 96 8.10 -1.02 12.34
N ASN A 97 7.96 0.22 12.81
CA ASN A 97 6.92 0.61 13.75
C ASN A 97 5.81 1.32 12.98
N GLY A 98 4.59 0.87 13.10
CA GLY A 98 3.43 1.47 12.46
C GLY A 98 2.38 0.46 12.04
N TRP A 99 1.51 0.84 11.14
CA TRP A 99 0.36 0.05 10.73
C TRP A 99 0.63 -0.73 9.46
N GLN A 100 0.19 -1.96 9.44
CA GLN A 100 0.30 -2.88 8.30
C GLN A 100 -1.09 -3.32 7.86
N VAL A 101 -1.37 -3.22 6.57
CA VAL A 101 -2.40 -4.05 5.96
C VAL A 101 -1.78 -5.40 5.65
N GLU A 102 -2.30 -6.43 6.28
CA GLU A 102 -1.76 -7.79 6.21
C GLU A 102 -1.96 -8.42 4.83
N VAL A 103 -0.96 -9.15 4.36
CA VAL A 103 -1.02 -10.08 3.23
C VAL A 103 -0.39 -11.39 3.67
N ALA A 104 -1.21 -12.41 3.85
CA ALA A 104 -0.79 -13.72 4.33
C ALA A 104 -1.63 -14.82 3.65
N PRO A 105 -1.22 -16.08 3.70
CA PRO A 105 -2.04 -17.18 3.18
C PRO A 105 -3.48 -17.18 3.74
N PRO A 106 -4.44 -17.81 3.05
CA PRO A 106 -5.83 -17.87 3.50
C PRO A 106 -5.98 -18.30 4.97
N ASN A 107 -6.87 -17.66 5.71
CA ASN A 107 -7.13 -17.80 7.14
C ASN A 107 -6.06 -17.22 8.07
N LEU A 108 -5.17 -16.37 7.55
CA LEU A 108 -4.15 -15.65 8.30
C LEU A 108 -4.31 -14.13 8.23
N HIS A 109 -5.57 -13.67 8.04
CA HIS A 109 -6.04 -12.28 8.20
C HIS A 109 -5.62 -11.29 7.11
N THR A 110 -5.48 -11.72 5.84
CA THR A 110 -5.26 -10.81 4.70
C THR A 110 -6.32 -9.71 4.66
N GLY A 111 -5.86 -8.44 4.55
CA GLY A 111 -6.71 -7.25 4.61
C GLY A 111 -7.01 -6.77 6.03
N GLY A 112 -6.55 -7.47 7.06
CA GLY A 112 -6.58 -6.99 8.44
C GLY A 112 -5.58 -5.87 8.68
N ILE A 113 -5.75 -5.12 9.78
CA ILE A 113 -4.84 -4.06 10.20
C ILE A 113 -4.11 -4.49 11.47
N TYR A 114 -2.78 -4.51 11.39
CA TYR A 114 -1.89 -4.84 12.49
C TYR A 114 -1.00 -3.63 12.83
N GLU A 115 -0.85 -3.32 14.12
CA GLU A 115 0.09 -2.31 14.59
C GLU A 115 1.37 -2.98 15.09
N SER A 116 2.42 -2.89 14.28
CA SER A 116 3.73 -3.47 14.58
C SER A 116 4.42 -2.67 15.69
N TYR A 117 4.96 -3.37 16.67
CA TYR A 117 5.54 -2.82 17.91
C TYR A 117 4.60 -1.91 18.72
N GLY A 118 3.29 -2.10 18.55
CA GLY A 118 2.24 -1.36 19.23
C GLY A 118 1.18 -2.28 19.84
N ARG A 119 -0.09 -2.02 19.50
CA ARG A 119 -1.26 -2.72 20.07
C ARG A 119 -1.53 -4.11 19.47
N GLY A 120 -0.79 -4.51 18.40
CA GLY A 120 -1.05 -5.73 17.67
C GLY A 120 -2.25 -5.60 16.72
N TRP A 121 -3.10 -6.62 16.65
CA TRP A 121 -4.26 -6.60 15.77
C TRP A 121 -5.26 -5.51 16.15
N LEU A 122 -5.48 -4.57 15.27
CA LEU A 122 -6.50 -3.52 15.39
C LEU A 122 -7.81 -3.94 14.72
N ILE A 123 -7.72 -4.55 13.54
CA ILE A 123 -8.84 -5.05 12.76
C ILE A 123 -8.47 -6.41 12.20
N LYS A 124 -9.32 -7.40 12.43
CA LYS A 124 -9.26 -8.70 11.76
C LYS A 124 -10.42 -8.82 10.79
N PRO A 125 -10.22 -9.34 9.58
CA PRO A 125 -11.34 -9.62 8.69
C PRO A 125 -12.27 -10.68 9.30
N ASP A 126 -13.54 -10.64 8.90
CA ASP A 126 -14.44 -11.74 9.20
C ASP A 126 -13.88 -13.04 8.62
N PRO A 127 -13.97 -14.19 9.33
CA PRO A 127 -13.41 -15.46 8.85
C PRO A 127 -13.89 -15.86 7.44
N GLU A 128 -15.12 -15.51 7.07
CA GLU A 128 -15.66 -15.75 5.73
C GLU A 128 -14.96 -14.92 4.64
N LYS A 129 -14.40 -13.78 5.01
CA LYS A 129 -13.69 -12.87 4.10
C LYS A 129 -12.20 -13.17 4.00
N ASP A 130 -11.65 -13.88 4.97
CA ASP A 130 -10.22 -14.24 5.04
C ASP A 130 -9.80 -15.29 3.97
N GLN A 131 -10.73 -15.69 3.11
CA GLN A 131 -10.51 -16.63 2.01
C GLN A 131 -10.40 -15.95 0.64
N TYR A 132 -10.49 -14.62 0.57
CA TYR A 132 -10.53 -13.92 -0.72
C TYR A 132 -9.18 -13.86 -1.42
N LEU A 133 -8.08 -13.97 -0.68
CA LEU A 133 -6.76 -14.06 -1.29
C LEU A 133 -6.64 -15.34 -2.12
N LYS A 134 -6.26 -15.18 -3.37
CA LYS A 134 -6.02 -16.28 -4.32
C LYS A 134 -4.51 -16.43 -4.48
N MET A 135 -3.95 -17.45 -3.83
CA MET A 135 -2.54 -17.80 -3.96
C MET A 135 -2.18 -18.07 -5.43
N GLY A 136 -1.00 -17.64 -5.85
CA GLY A 136 -0.50 -17.81 -7.22
C GLY A 136 -1.27 -17.01 -8.30
N SER A 137 -2.19 -16.14 -7.90
CA SER A 137 -2.97 -15.29 -8.81
C SER A 137 -2.85 -13.82 -8.41
N TRP A 138 -3.08 -12.92 -9.36
CA TRP A 138 -3.16 -11.50 -9.08
C TRP A 138 -4.39 -11.16 -8.24
N ASN A 139 -4.17 -10.43 -7.16
CA ASN A 139 -5.16 -9.90 -6.25
C ASN A 139 -5.05 -8.37 -6.27
N ARG A 140 -6.16 -7.66 -6.07
CA ARG A 140 -6.19 -6.21 -5.99
C ARG A 140 -6.45 -5.78 -4.56
N MET A 141 -5.71 -4.76 -4.11
CA MET A 141 -5.89 -4.11 -2.81
C MET A 141 -6.01 -2.60 -3.01
N LYS A 142 -6.91 -1.99 -2.25
CA LYS A 142 -7.01 -0.54 -2.10
C LYS A 142 -6.89 -0.18 -0.62
N ILE A 143 -6.00 0.75 -0.31
CA ILE A 143 -5.80 1.29 1.03
C ILE A 143 -6.12 2.77 1.01
N ILE A 144 -6.98 3.21 1.93
CA ILE A 144 -7.35 4.62 2.11
C ILE A 144 -6.92 5.01 3.52
N ALA A 145 -5.99 5.96 3.63
CA ALA A 145 -5.52 6.49 4.89
C ALA A 145 -5.84 7.99 4.94
N ASN A 146 -6.71 8.38 5.86
CA ASN A 146 -7.13 9.76 6.07
C ASN A 146 -7.12 10.11 7.57
N GLY A 147 -6.70 11.34 7.93
CA GLY A 147 -6.75 11.91 9.30
C GLY A 147 -5.54 11.69 10.19
#